data_e22599b6273a5133569c747c3dbb5585
#
_entry.id   e22599b6273a5133569c747c3dbb5585
#
_cell.length_a   1.000
_cell.length_b   1.000
_cell.length_c   1.000
_cell.angle_alpha   90.00
_cell.angle_beta   90.00
_cell.angle_gamma   90.00
#
_symmetry.space_group_name_H-M   'P 1'
#
loop_
_entity.id
_entity.type
_entity.pdbx_description
1 polymer ?
#
loop_
_entity_poly.entity_id
_entity_poly.type
_entity_poly.pdbx_seq_one_letter_code
_entity_poly.pdbx_strand_id
1 'polypeptide(L)'
;MSKERIKELLSQLREEVRNTDIDDDLNKLISDLDNDINSVIDENAAVVDIDDVVDRAKEIEANFATRHPAAERFVREVIDLLVRMGI
;
A
#
# COMPACT_ATOMS: atom_id res chain seq x y z
N MET A 1 5.35 10.03 12.92
CA MET A 1 4.22 9.19 13.29
C MET A 1 3.89 8.22 12.19
N SER A 2 3.43 7.01 12.56
CA SER A 2 3.20 5.96 11.58
C SER A 2 2.16 6.31 10.53
N LYS A 3 1.08 6.97 10.93
CA LYS A 3 0.02 7.36 10.00
C LYS A 3 0.52 8.30 8.92
N GLU A 4 1.31 9.28 9.32
CA GLU A 4 1.87 10.26 8.38
C GLU A 4 2.90 9.61 7.47
N ARG A 5 3.67 8.69 8.03
CA ARG A 5 4.68 7.97 7.25
C ARG A 5 4.01 7.10 6.19
N ILE A 6 2.91 6.43 6.54
CA ILE A 6 2.17 5.60 5.59
C ILE A 6 1.62 6.45 4.45
N LYS A 7 1.03 7.61 4.77
CA LYS A 7 0.52 8.51 3.74
C LYS A 7 1.62 8.98 2.81
N GLU A 8 2.78 9.30 3.37
CA GLU A 8 3.94 9.71 2.59
C GLU A 8 4.40 8.58 1.67
N LEU A 9 4.49 7.36 2.19
CA LEU A 9 4.89 6.21 1.40
C LEU A 9 3.91 5.92 0.27
N LEU A 10 2.61 6.04 0.54
CA LEU A 10 1.60 5.86 -0.51
C LEU A 10 1.74 6.90 -1.61
N SER A 11 2.00 8.16 -1.23
CA SER A 11 2.22 9.20 -2.22
C SER A 11 3.45 8.92 -3.07
N GLN A 12 4.53 8.47 -2.43
CA GLN A 12 5.75 8.11 -3.14
C GLN A 12 5.53 6.92 -4.06
N LEU A 13 4.78 5.94 -3.59
CA LEU A 13 4.44 4.76 -4.40
C LEU A 13 3.64 5.16 -5.64
N ARG A 14 2.64 5.99 -5.46
CA ARG A 14 1.80 6.45 -6.57
C ARG A 14 2.62 7.23 -7.58
N GLU A 15 3.55 8.05 -7.11
CA GLU A 15 4.44 8.83 -7.98
C GLU A 15 5.36 7.90 -8.77
N GLU A 16 5.92 6.90 -8.11
CA GLU A 16 6.79 5.92 -8.75
C GLU A 16 6.04 5.14 -9.83
N VAL A 17 4.82 4.73 -9.51
CA VAL A 17 3.98 3.97 -10.43
C VAL A 17 3.53 4.83 -11.62
N ARG A 18 3.29 6.11 -11.39
CA ARG A 18 2.90 7.04 -12.45
C ARG A 18 3.99 7.15 -13.52
N ASN A 19 5.24 7.05 -13.12
CA ASN A 19 6.38 7.13 -14.01
C ASN A 19 6.73 5.80 -14.66
N THR A 20 5.98 4.76 -14.33
CA THR A 20 6.24 3.41 -14.80
C THR A 20 4.99 2.86 -15.48
N ASP A 21 5.21 2.12 -16.56
CA ASP A 21 4.09 1.50 -17.28
C ASP A 21 3.66 0.24 -16.55
N ILE A 22 2.49 0.26 -15.95
CA ILE A 22 1.95 -0.89 -15.22
C ILE A 22 0.58 -1.27 -15.77
N ASP A 23 0.18 -2.51 -15.50
CA ASP A 23 -1.13 -3.05 -15.91
C ASP A 23 -2.26 -2.31 -15.21
N ASP A 24 -3.42 -2.28 -15.88
CA ASP A 24 -4.63 -1.73 -15.26
C ASP A 24 -5.02 -2.50 -14.00
N ASP A 25 -4.84 -3.81 -13.99
CA ASP A 25 -5.13 -4.64 -12.83
C ASP A 25 -4.27 -4.25 -11.63
N LEU A 26 -2.99 -4.04 -11.87
CA LEU A 26 -2.08 -3.64 -10.81
C LEU A 26 -2.38 -2.22 -10.32
N ASN A 27 -2.70 -1.33 -11.25
CA ASN A 27 -3.10 0.03 -10.90
C ASN A 27 -4.36 0.03 -10.03
N LYS A 28 -5.32 -0.84 -10.34
CA LYS A 28 -6.53 -0.99 -9.53
C LYS A 28 -6.20 -1.52 -8.13
N LEU A 29 -5.30 -2.50 -8.03
CA LEU A 29 -4.88 -3.03 -6.74
C LEU A 29 -4.26 -1.94 -5.87
N ILE A 30 -3.45 -1.07 -6.47
CA ILE A 30 -2.83 0.03 -5.75
C ILE A 30 -3.88 1.03 -5.28
N SER A 31 -4.86 1.34 -6.11
CA SER A 31 -5.95 2.23 -5.72
C SER A 31 -6.77 1.64 -4.58
N ASP A 32 -7.06 0.34 -4.65
CA ASP A 32 -7.80 -0.34 -3.59
C ASP A 32 -7.00 -0.35 -2.30
N LEU A 33 -5.70 -0.58 -2.37
CA LEU A 33 -4.83 -0.53 -1.20
C LEU A 33 -4.83 0.86 -0.59
N ASP A 34 -4.72 1.90 -1.42
CA ASP A 34 -4.72 3.27 -0.96
C ASP A 34 -6.02 3.59 -0.20
N ASN A 35 -7.16 3.18 -0.76
CA ASN A 35 -8.46 3.36 -0.13
C ASN A 35 -8.56 2.61 1.20
N ASP A 36 -8.09 1.37 1.23
CA ASP A 36 -8.13 0.55 2.45
C ASP A 36 -7.27 1.17 3.55
N ILE A 37 -6.08 1.64 3.20
CA ILE A 37 -5.18 2.24 4.16
C ILE A 37 -5.75 3.54 4.69
N ASN A 38 -6.34 4.36 3.83
CA ASN A 38 -6.99 5.59 4.27
C ASN A 38 -8.13 5.29 5.23
N SER A 39 -8.84 4.19 5.01
CA SER A 39 -9.91 3.76 5.90
C SER A 39 -9.36 3.32 7.26
N VAL A 40 -8.24 2.64 7.28
CA VAL A 40 -7.59 2.23 8.54
C VAL A 40 -7.13 3.45 9.33
N ILE A 41 -6.58 4.45 8.63
CA ILE A 41 -6.07 5.66 9.27
C ILE A 41 -7.21 6.54 9.79
N ASP A 42 -8.32 6.57 9.05
CA ASP A 42 -9.49 7.35 9.43
C ASP A 42 -10.26 6.63 10.54
N GLU A 43 -10.29 7.23 11.70
CA GLU A 43 -10.94 6.64 12.87
C GLU A 43 -12.45 6.45 12.69
N ASN A 44 -13.04 7.11 11.72
CA ASN A 44 -14.46 6.99 11.43
C ASN A 44 -14.78 5.79 10.52
N ALA A 45 -13.77 5.15 9.98
CA ALA A 45 -13.98 4.00 9.13
C ALA A 45 -14.47 2.82 9.98
N ALA A 46 -15.58 2.27 9.59
CA ALA A 46 -16.31 1.34 10.44
C ALA A 46 -15.57 0.03 10.66
N VAL A 47 -15.15 -0.65 9.60
CA VAL A 47 -14.54 -1.97 9.76
C VAL A 47 -13.59 -2.24 8.59
N VAL A 48 -12.31 -2.09 8.82
CA VAL A 48 -11.32 -2.56 7.85
C VAL A 48 -10.40 -3.53 8.59
N ASP A 49 -10.33 -4.75 8.09
CA ASP A 49 -9.47 -5.77 8.66
C ASP A 49 -8.04 -5.52 8.18
N ILE A 50 -7.15 -5.21 9.09
CA ILE A 50 -5.75 -4.93 8.76
C ILE A 50 -5.10 -6.14 8.09
N ASP A 51 -5.48 -7.36 8.49
CA ASP A 51 -4.94 -8.56 7.86
C ASP A 51 -5.28 -8.61 6.36
N ASP A 52 -6.49 -8.21 5.98
CA ASP A 52 -6.88 -8.16 4.58
C ASP A 52 -6.08 -7.10 3.82
N VAL A 53 -5.84 -5.96 4.44
CA VAL A 53 -5.05 -4.89 3.84
C VAL A 53 -3.60 -5.34 3.65
N VAL A 54 -3.03 -6.01 4.64
CA VAL A 54 -1.68 -6.55 4.55
C VAL A 54 -1.59 -7.59 3.45
N ASP A 55 -2.58 -8.48 3.34
CA ASP A 55 -2.59 -9.50 2.28
C ASP A 55 -2.62 -8.85 0.90
N ARG A 56 -3.42 -7.82 0.71
CA ARG A 56 -3.46 -7.09 -0.55
C ARG A 56 -2.12 -6.42 -0.85
N ALA A 57 -1.50 -5.82 0.16
CA ALA A 57 -0.20 -5.20 -0.01
C ALA A 57 0.86 -6.22 -0.39
N LYS A 58 0.82 -7.40 0.20
CA LYS A 58 1.76 -8.48 -0.14
C LYS A 58 1.58 -8.95 -1.58
N GLU A 59 0.34 -8.99 -2.06
CA GLU A 59 0.05 -9.35 -3.44
C GLU A 59 0.67 -8.32 -4.39
N ILE A 60 0.53 -7.04 -4.07
CA ILE A 60 1.14 -5.97 -4.86
C ILE A 60 2.65 -6.06 -4.81
N GLU A 61 3.22 -6.31 -3.64
CA GLU A 61 4.67 -6.45 -3.49
C GLU A 61 5.20 -7.58 -4.38
N ALA A 62 4.53 -8.73 -4.39
CA ALA A 62 4.93 -9.85 -5.20
C ALA A 62 4.95 -9.50 -6.69
N ASN A 63 3.96 -8.74 -7.14
CA ASN A 63 3.91 -8.28 -8.52
C ASN A 63 5.03 -7.30 -8.86
N PHE A 64 5.38 -6.44 -7.92
CA PHE A 64 6.45 -5.47 -8.15
C PHE A 64 7.85 -6.05 -8.01
N ALA A 65 8.01 -7.13 -7.27
CA ALA A 65 9.33 -7.67 -6.94
C ALA A 65 10.15 -8.00 -8.18
N THR A 66 9.50 -8.46 -9.24
CA THR A 66 10.19 -8.84 -10.48
C THR A 66 10.24 -7.71 -11.51
N ARG A 67 9.31 -6.76 -11.46
CA ARG A 67 9.17 -5.75 -12.50
C ARG A 67 9.57 -4.35 -12.06
N HIS A 68 9.32 -4.00 -10.80
CA HIS A 68 9.48 -2.63 -10.33
C HIS A 68 10.09 -2.63 -8.93
N PRO A 69 11.38 -2.94 -8.80
CA PRO A 69 12.01 -3.07 -7.47
C PRO A 69 11.94 -1.78 -6.64
N ALA A 70 11.93 -0.61 -7.26
CA ALA A 70 11.83 0.63 -6.51
C ALA A 70 10.44 0.77 -5.87
N ALA A 71 9.39 0.45 -6.63
CA ALA A 71 8.04 0.49 -6.10
C ALA A 71 7.82 -0.59 -5.04
N GLU A 72 8.43 -1.75 -5.21
CA GLU A 72 8.34 -2.84 -4.25
C GLU A 72 8.84 -2.43 -2.87
N ARG A 73 9.87 -1.61 -2.80
CA ARG A 73 10.40 -1.11 -1.54
C ARG A 73 9.37 -0.30 -0.78
N PHE A 74 8.64 0.56 -1.46
CA PHE A 74 7.61 1.37 -0.82
C PHE A 74 6.50 0.50 -0.27
N VAL A 75 6.08 -0.51 -1.04
CA VAL A 75 5.04 -1.44 -0.58
C VAL A 75 5.52 -2.21 0.63
N ARG A 76 6.76 -2.66 0.63
CA ARG A 76 7.34 -3.39 1.76
C ARG A 76 7.32 -2.55 3.04
N GLU A 77 7.69 -1.28 2.94
CA GLU A 77 7.66 -0.39 4.09
C GLU A 77 6.23 -0.16 4.58
N VAL A 78 5.28 -0.05 3.65
CA VAL A 78 3.87 0.09 4.02
C VAL A 78 3.40 -1.14 4.79
N ILE A 79 3.75 -2.34 4.30
CA ILE A 79 3.40 -3.59 4.99
C ILE A 79 3.96 -3.60 6.40
N ASP A 80 5.22 -3.23 6.54
CA ASP A 80 5.90 -3.22 7.83
C ASP A 80 5.18 -2.29 8.82
N LEU A 81 4.80 -1.10 8.36
CA LEU A 81 4.08 -0.15 9.19
C LEU A 81 2.68 -0.63 9.54
N LEU A 82 1.99 -1.26 8.60
CA LEU A 82 0.66 -1.81 8.86
C LEU A 82 0.70 -2.91 9.91
N VAL A 83 1.69 -3.78 9.83
CA VAL A 83 1.86 -4.87 10.80
C VAL A 83 2.09 -4.27 12.20
N ARG A 84 2.91 -3.24 12.29
CA ARG A 84 3.17 -2.57 13.57
C ARG A 84 1.93 -1.90 14.14
N MET A 85 1.10 -1.33 13.26
CA MET A 85 -0.11 -0.64 13.70
C MET A 85 -1.23 -1.61 14.07
N GLY A 86 -1.26 -2.76 13.42
CA GLY A 86 -2.34 -3.73 13.59
C GLY A 86 -2.22 -4.60 14.83
N ILE A 87 -1.16 -4.44 15.55
CA ILE A 87 -0.92 -5.25 16.77
C ILE A 87 -1.29 -4.49 18.05
#